data_39d362b2a39e541be50c20d1d5f1491b
#
_entry.id   39d362b2a39e541be50c20d1d5f1491b
#
_cell.length_a   1.000
_cell.length_b   1.000
_cell.length_c   1.000
_cell.angle_alpha   90.00
_cell.angle_beta   90.00
_cell.angle_gamma   90.00
#
_symmetry.space_group_name_H-M   'P 1'
#
loop_
_entity.id
_entity.type
_entity.pdbx_description
1 polymer ?
#
loop_
_entity_poly.entity_id
_entity_poly.type
_entity_poly.pdbx_seq_one_letter_code
_entity_poly.pdbx_strand_id
1 'polypeptide(L)'
;ISCGVKDSEEEFSVAISDTQFNFHQNTNQLFISTKVQPDLDGRILDKVIVEWFGTNLENTPDSLTLFDDGTNGDILSNDDYYTLKVRNDSLNINNTLGDDSGSVHINVLAMYIGETANEQSSFRIGNIIP
;
A
#
# COMPACT_ATOMS: atom_id res chain seq x y z
N ILE A 1 18.21 30.44 -1.25
CA ILE A 1 17.78 29.79 -1.09
C ILE A 1 17.49 29.12 -1.14
N SER A 2 17.65 29.40 -1.11
CA SER A 2 17.16 28.59 -0.99
C SER A 2 16.73 28.01 -0.98
N CYS A 3 16.83 28.33 -1.16
CA CYS A 3 16.19 27.66 -1.07
C CYS A 3 15.68 27.17 -1.11
N GLY A 4 15.73 27.51 -1.20
CA GLY A 4 15.10 26.89 -1.10
C GLY A 4 14.71 26.41 -1.40
N VAL A 5 14.89 26.66 -1.77
CA VAL A 5 14.34 26.04 -1.86
C VAL A 5 14.22 25.21 -1.84
N LYS A 6 14.32 25.11 -1.74
CA LYS A 6 14.04 24.24 -1.56
C LYS A 6 13.57 23.60 -1.40
N ASP A 7 13.64 23.64 -1.48
CA ASP A 7 13.04 22.88 -1.27
C ASP A 7 12.19 22.53 -1.48
N SER A 8 12.62 22.65 -1.15
CA SER A 8 11.30 22.39 -1.21
C SER A 8 10.70 21.73 -2.38
N GLU A 9 11.04 21.73 -3.21
CA GLU A 9 10.37 21.17 -4.25
C GLU A 9 10.27 19.75 -4.33
N GLU A 10 10.99 19.02 -3.57
CA GLU A 10 10.87 17.62 -3.67
C GLU A 10 9.66 17.05 -3.10
N GLU A 11 8.97 17.75 -2.26
CA GLU A 11 7.81 17.13 -1.69
C GLU A 11 6.73 16.94 -2.68
N PHE A 12 6.62 17.77 -3.70
CA PHE A 12 5.55 17.52 -4.61
C PHE A 12 5.87 16.45 -5.61
N SER A 13 7.04 15.85 -5.53
CA SER A 13 7.32 14.69 -6.33
C SER A 13 7.16 13.38 -5.56
N VAL A 14 6.46 13.42 -4.44
CA VAL A 14 6.18 12.20 -3.69
C VAL A 14 5.17 11.38 -4.45
N ALA A 15 5.60 10.19 -4.89
CA ALA A 15 4.75 9.32 -5.70
C ALA A 15 3.67 8.64 -4.87
N ILE A 16 3.98 8.25 -3.65
CA ILE A 16 3.13 7.44 -2.79
C ILE A 16 2.87 8.18 -1.49
N SER A 17 1.61 8.24 -1.07
CA SER A 17 1.25 8.93 0.17
C SER A 17 -0.01 8.31 0.76
N ASP A 18 -0.29 8.66 2.01
CA ASP A 18 -1.52 8.29 2.72
C ASP A 18 -1.79 6.79 2.65
N THR A 19 -0.76 5.99 2.92
CA THR A 19 -0.89 4.54 2.95
C THR A 19 -1.55 4.12 4.25
N GLN A 20 -2.55 3.25 4.16
CA GLN A 20 -3.32 2.79 5.30
C GLN A 20 -3.54 1.29 5.25
N PHE A 21 -3.64 0.71 6.45
CA PHE A 21 -3.89 -0.71 6.60
C PHE A 21 -4.92 -0.90 7.71
N ASN A 22 -5.90 -1.78 7.45
CA ASN A 22 -6.88 -2.20 8.44
C ASN A 22 -7.03 -3.72 8.40
N PHE A 23 -7.13 -4.32 9.58
CA PHE A 23 -7.43 -5.74 9.69
C PHE A 23 -8.83 -5.86 10.26
N HIS A 24 -9.76 -6.34 9.44
CA HIS A 24 -11.15 -6.53 9.84
C HIS A 24 -11.30 -7.92 10.44
N GLN A 25 -11.20 -8.01 11.77
CA GLN A 25 -11.14 -9.30 12.44
C GLN A 25 -12.42 -10.12 12.27
N ASN A 26 -13.57 -9.46 12.26
CA ASN A 26 -14.84 -10.19 12.14
C ASN A 26 -14.98 -10.94 10.82
N THR A 27 -14.46 -10.37 9.75
CA THR A 27 -14.54 -11.00 8.42
C THR A 27 -13.23 -11.63 8.00
N ASN A 28 -12.20 -11.49 8.85
CA ASN A 28 -10.86 -12.00 8.59
C ASN A 28 -10.32 -11.50 7.26
N GLN A 29 -10.37 -10.19 7.07
CA GLN A 29 -9.94 -9.56 5.83
C GLN A 29 -8.95 -8.45 6.10
N LEU A 30 -7.97 -8.33 5.20
CA LEU A 30 -7.00 -7.25 5.21
C LEU A 30 -7.46 -6.19 4.21
N PHE A 31 -7.35 -4.93 4.60
CA PHE A 31 -7.67 -3.82 3.71
C PHE A 31 -6.45 -2.90 3.64
N ILE A 32 -5.96 -2.65 2.44
CA ILE A 32 -4.81 -1.80 2.21
C ILE A 32 -5.20 -0.74 1.20
N SER A 33 -4.87 0.51 1.48
CA SER A 33 -5.09 1.59 0.53
C SER A 33 -3.91 2.54 0.53
N THR A 34 -3.67 3.17 -0.61
CA THR A 34 -2.59 4.12 -0.75
C THR A 34 -2.92 5.08 -1.88
N LYS A 35 -2.49 6.32 -1.75
CA LYS A 35 -2.66 7.31 -2.80
C LYS A 35 -1.40 7.35 -3.65
N VAL A 36 -1.56 7.25 -4.97
CA VAL A 36 -0.43 7.18 -5.89
C VAL A 36 -0.64 8.21 -6.99
N GLN A 37 0.40 9.01 -7.26
CA GLN A 37 0.34 10.00 -8.33
C GLN A 37 0.20 9.31 -9.68
N PRO A 38 -0.68 9.78 -10.58
CA PRO A 38 -0.89 9.14 -11.87
C PRO A 38 0.30 9.31 -12.81
N ASP A 39 1.15 10.32 -12.57
CA ASP A 39 2.39 10.43 -13.32
C ASP A 39 3.50 10.90 -12.40
N LEU A 40 4.72 10.63 -12.80
CA LEU A 40 5.90 11.01 -12.03
C LEU A 40 6.96 11.44 -13.04
N ASP A 41 7.29 12.73 -13.01
CA ASP A 41 8.31 13.27 -13.93
C ASP A 41 8.02 12.91 -15.38
N GLY A 42 6.75 13.00 -15.78
CA GLY A 42 6.33 12.70 -17.13
C GLY A 42 6.14 11.22 -17.44
N ARG A 43 6.35 10.35 -16.46
CA ARG A 43 6.16 8.90 -16.61
C ARG A 43 4.78 8.52 -16.13
N ILE A 44 4.09 7.70 -16.90
CA ILE A 44 2.72 7.32 -16.62
C ILE A 44 2.71 6.08 -15.75
N LEU A 45 1.82 6.07 -14.75
CA LEU A 45 1.66 4.95 -13.85
C LEU A 45 1.08 3.75 -14.59
N ASP A 46 1.72 2.59 -14.42
CA ASP A 46 1.27 1.35 -15.02
C ASP A 46 0.47 0.51 -14.03
N LYS A 47 1.00 0.30 -12.83
CA LYS A 47 0.30 -0.49 -11.83
C LYS A 47 0.86 -0.20 -10.45
N VAL A 48 0.08 -0.58 -9.43
CA VAL A 48 0.47 -0.43 -8.02
C VAL A 48 0.43 -1.81 -7.38
N ILE A 49 1.52 -2.19 -6.75
CA ILE A 49 1.66 -3.48 -6.08
C ILE A 49 2.09 -3.24 -4.64
N VAL A 50 1.59 -4.06 -3.73
CA VAL A 50 2.04 -4.09 -2.35
C VAL A 50 2.78 -5.39 -2.11
N GLU A 51 3.98 -5.30 -1.55
CA GLU A 51 4.67 -6.45 -1.01
C GLU A 51 4.26 -6.60 0.44
N TRP A 52 3.55 -7.67 0.75
CA TRP A 52 2.97 -7.92 2.06
C TRP A 52 3.86 -8.91 2.82
N PHE A 53 4.46 -8.45 3.91
CA PHE A 53 5.39 -9.26 4.71
C PHE A 53 4.74 -9.90 5.93
N GLY A 54 3.51 -9.50 6.28
CA GLY A 54 2.94 -9.92 7.53
C GLY A 54 3.67 -9.26 8.69
N THR A 55 3.95 -10.04 9.74
CA THR A 55 4.57 -9.49 10.95
C THR A 55 6.09 -9.60 10.95
N ASN A 56 6.70 -10.12 9.89
CA ASN A 56 8.14 -10.33 9.88
C ASN A 56 8.72 -9.91 8.54
N LEU A 57 9.55 -8.87 8.56
CA LEU A 57 10.19 -8.35 7.35
C LEU A 57 11.11 -9.38 6.66
N GLU A 58 11.48 -10.46 7.36
CA GLU A 58 12.32 -11.49 6.75
C GLU A 58 11.52 -12.53 5.98
N ASN A 59 10.20 -12.46 6.05
CA ASN A 59 9.36 -13.33 5.23
C ASN A 59 9.54 -13.00 3.76
N THR A 60 9.32 -14.00 2.89
CA THR A 60 9.16 -13.74 1.46
C THR A 60 7.80 -13.07 1.29
N PRO A 61 7.75 -11.87 0.74
CA PRO A 61 6.47 -11.14 0.69
C PRO A 61 5.51 -11.72 -0.34
N ASP A 62 4.22 -11.54 -0.05
CA ASP A 62 3.18 -11.75 -1.05
C ASP A 62 3.11 -10.51 -1.92
N SER A 63 2.95 -10.71 -3.22
CA SER A 63 2.83 -9.61 -4.18
C SER A 63 1.35 -9.43 -4.50
N LEU A 64 0.80 -8.30 -4.07
CA LEU A 64 -0.64 -8.03 -4.17
C LEU A 64 -0.87 -6.81 -5.03
N THR A 65 -1.76 -6.92 -6.01
CA THR A 65 -2.08 -5.81 -6.92
C THR A 65 -3.23 -4.99 -6.35
N LEU A 66 -3.08 -3.68 -6.35
CA LEU A 66 -4.09 -2.75 -5.88
C LEU A 66 -4.78 -2.10 -7.08
N PHE A 67 -6.04 -1.67 -6.88
CA PHE A 67 -6.88 -1.18 -7.97
C PHE A 67 -7.51 0.17 -7.63
N ASP A 68 -7.68 1.01 -8.64
CA ASP A 68 -8.41 2.27 -8.53
C ASP A 68 -9.54 2.26 -9.57
N ASP A 69 -10.41 1.25 -9.48
CA ASP A 69 -11.48 1.08 -10.47
C ASP A 69 -12.84 0.81 -9.82
N GLY A 70 -12.94 1.09 -8.53
CA GLY A 70 -14.19 0.84 -7.80
C GLY A 70 -14.39 -0.58 -7.36
N THR A 71 -13.38 -1.45 -7.51
CA THR A 71 -13.46 -2.85 -7.10
C THR A 71 -12.46 -3.15 -5.99
N ASN A 72 -12.51 -4.36 -5.45
CA ASN A 72 -11.54 -4.85 -4.45
C ASN A 72 -11.39 -3.92 -3.25
N GLY A 73 -12.52 -3.35 -2.79
CA GLY A 73 -12.50 -2.47 -1.64
C GLY A 73 -12.33 -1.01 -1.98
N ASP A 74 -12.07 -0.68 -3.24
CA ASP A 74 -12.00 0.70 -3.68
C ASP A 74 -13.42 1.26 -3.82
N ILE A 75 -13.68 2.39 -3.18
CA ILE A 75 -15.03 2.94 -3.14
C ILE A 75 -15.29 3.83 -4.35
N LEU A 76 -14.29 4.64 -4.74
CA LEU A 76 -14.42 5.56 -5.86
C LEU A 76 -13.34 5.25 -6.88
N SER A 77 -13.76 5.02 -8.12
CA SER A 77 -12.77 4.82 -9.18
C SER A 77 -12.14 6.14 -9.58
N ASN A 78 -10.88 6.06 -9.99
CA ASN A 78 -10.14 7.20 -10.56
C ASN A 78 -9.94 8.35 -9.57
N ASP A 79 -9.82 8.04 -8.27
CA ASP A 79 -9.53 9.07 -7.27
C ASP A 79 -8.08 9.02 -6.82
N ASP A 80 -7.23 8.25 -7.51
CA ASP A 80 -5.82 8.03 -7.22
C ASP A 80 -5.57 7.24 -5.95
N TYR A 81 -6.60 6.74 -5.30
CA TYR A 81 -6.46 5.81 -4.19
C TYR A 81 -6.58 4.39 -4.72
N TYR A 82 -5.51 3.64 -4.53
CA TYR A 82 -5.45 2.23 -4.95
C TYR A 82 -5.69 1.36 -3.75
N THR A 83 -6.62 0.42 -3.87
CA THR A 83 -7.06 -0.36 -2.72
C THR A 83 -7.10 -1.84 -3.04
N LEU A 84 -7.01 -2.64 -1.99
CA LEU A 84 -7.21 -4.08 -2.07
C LEU A 84 -7.82 -4.56 -0.77
N LYS A 85 -8.83 -5.42 -0.89
CA LYS A 85 -9.38 -6.16 0.23
C LYS A 85 -9.14 -7.63 -0.06
N VAL A 86 -8.43 -8.32 0.83
CA VAL A 86 -8.05 -9.71 0.61
C VAL A 86 -8.30 -10.52 1.87
N ARG A 87 -8.75 -11.76 1.72
CA ARG A 87 -8.97 -12.63 2.86
C ARG A 87 -7.64 -13.07 3.46
N ASN A 88 -7.61 -13.07 4.78
CA ASN A 88 -6.43 -13.46 5.53
C ASN A 88 -6.43 -14.98 5.71
N ASP A 89 -6.21 -15.70 4.61
CA ASP A 89 -6.14 -17.16 4.65
C ASP A 89 -5.12 -17.66 3.62
N SER A 90 -4.73 -18.92 3.78
CA SER A 90 -3.65 -19.49 2.97
C SER A 90 -4.04 -19.72 1.51
N LEU A 91 -5.31 -19.57 1.17
CA LEU A 91 -5.72 -19.65 -0.22
C LEU A 91 -5.43 -18.35 -0.99
N ASN A 92 -5.25 -17.26 -0.26
CA ASN A 92 -5.09 -15.94 -0.86
C ASN A 92 -3.71 -15.34 -0.63
N ILE A 93 -3.11 -15.57 0.54
CA ILE A 93 -1.79 -15.04 0.87
C ILE A 93 -0.99 -16.10 1.63
N ASN A 94 0.33 -15.97 1.62
CA ASN A 94 1.20 -16.88 2.36
C ASN A 94 1.49 -16.36 3.76
N ASN A 95 1.57 -15.06 3.95
CA ASN A 95 1.91 -14.46 5.23
C ASN A 95 0.64 -14.07 5.98
N THR A 96 -0.10 -15.07 6.43
CA THR A 96 -1.36 -14.82 7.12
C THR A 96 -1.13 -14.32 8.55
N LEU A 97 -2.08 -13.53 9.03
CA LEU A 97 -2.08 -13.06 10.41
C LEU A 97 -2.86 -14.05 11.27
N GLY A 98 -2.31 -14.41 12.42
CA GLY A 98 -3.00 -15.23 13.39
C GLY A 98 -3.55 -14.38 14.53
N ASP A 99 -3.27 -14.81 15.75
CA ASP A 99 -3.62 -14.02 16.93
C ASP A 99 -2.53 -13.01 17.27
N ASP A 100 -1.83 -12.56 16.26
CA ASP A 100 -0.68 -11.71 16.46
C ASP A 100 -1.06 -10.35 16.98
N SER A 101 -0.22 -9.84 17.84
CA SER A 101 -0.19 -8.42 18.15
C SER A 101 1.16 -7.92 17.69
N GLY A 102 1.29 -6.62 17.56
CA GLY A 102 2.51 -6.04 17.04
C GLY A 102 2.25 -5.34 15.75
N SER A 103 3.20 -5.40 14.83
CA SER A 103 3.11 -4.61 13.60
C SER A 103 3.20 -5.47 12.36
N VAL A 104 2.51 -5.05 11.32
CA VAL A 104 2.67 -5.62 9.98
C VAL A 104 3.54 -4.68 9.16
N HIS A 105 4.16 -5.24 8.14
CA HIS A 105 5.10 -4.49 7.29
C HIS A 105 4.70 -4.67 5.84
N ILE A 106 4.67 -3.56 5.11
CA ILE A 106 4.36 -3.56 3.70
C ILE A 106 5.33 -2.66 2.96
N ASN A 107 5.49 -2.92 1.68
CA ASN A 107 6.25 -2.06 0.79
C ASN A 107 5.40 -1.80 -0.44
N VAL A 108 5.00 -0.55 -0.65
CA VAL A 108 4.19 -0.17 -1.80
C VAL A 108 5.11 0.11 -2.98
N LEU A 109 4.78 -0.47 -4.12
CA LEU A 109 5.52 -0.26 -5.35
C LEU A 109 4.59 0.43 -6.34
N ALA A 110 4.92 1.65 -6.71
CA ALA A 110 4.24 2.37 -7.79
C ALA A 110 5.08 2.20 -9.04
N MET A 111 4.59 1.42 -9.97
CA MET A 111 5.37 1.04 -11.14
C MET A 111 4.98 1.92 -12.31
N TYR A 112 5.82 2.90 -12.58
CA TYR A 112 5.66 3.78 -13.72
C TYR A 112 6.41 3.19 -14.92
N ILE A 113 6.04 3.61 -16.10
CA ILE A 113 6.76 3.16 -17.28
C ILE A 113 8.16 3.74 -17.23
N GLY A 114 9.14 2.86 -17.03
CA GLY A 114 10.54 3.25 -16.98
C GLY A 114 11.09 3.49 -15.59
N GLU A 115 10.25 3.45 -14.54
CA GLU A 115 10.74 3.72 -13.18
C GLU A 115 9.77 3.15 -12.16
N THR A 116 10.30 2.67 -11.03
CA THR A 116 9.48 2.20 -9.92
C THR A 116 9.81 3.02 -8.68
N ALA A 117 8.77 3.59 -8.07
CA ALA A 117 8.89 4.22 -6.77
C ALA A 117 8.42 3.25 -5.69
N ASN A 118 8.97 3.36 -4.49
CA ASN A 118 8.52 2.49 -3.40
C ASN A 118 8.45 3.26 -2.09
N GLU A 119 7.62 2.73 -1.18
CA GLU A 119 7.52 3.27 0.17
C GLU A 119 7.24 2.12 1.13
N GLN A 120 8.08 1.99 2.15
CA GLN A 120 7.92 0.96 3.18
C GLN A 120 7.16 1.56 4.35
N SER A 121 6.20 0.80 4.88
CA SER A 121 5.35 1.26 5.98
C SER A 121 5.10 0.12 6.95
N SER A 122 4.81 0.48 8.21
CA SER A 122 4.48 -0.49 9.26
C SER A 122 3.25 0.01 10.00
N PHE A 123 2.37 -0.93 10.39
CA PHE A 123 1.11 -0.60 11.05
C PHE A 123 0.87 -1.56 12.21
N ARG A 124 0.31 -1.04 13.30
CA ARG A 124 -0.04 -1.86 14.45
C ARG A 124 -1.33 -2.64 14.18
N ILE A 125 -1.32 -3.91 14.58
CA ILE A 125 -2.46 -4.79 14.37
C ILE A 125 -3.51 -4.63 15.45
N GLY A 126 -3.08 -4.55 16.68
CA GLY A 126 -3.95 -4.73 17.83
C GLY A 126 -4.95 -3.61 18.09
N ASN A 127 -4.90 -2.55 17.32
CA ASN A 127 -5.77 -1.41 17.57
C ASN A 127 -6.98 -1.37 16.66
N ILE A 128 -7.15 -2.36 15.80
CA ILE A 128 -8.24 -2.37 14.83
C ILE A 128 -9.40 -3.13 15.41
N ILE A 129 -10.52 -2.45 15.59
CA ILE A 129 -11.73 -3.05 16.10
C ILE A 129 -12.80 -2.90 15.05
N PRO A 130 -13.25 -4.01 14.49
CA PRO A 130 -14.23 -3.95 13.42
C PRO A 130 -15.58 -3.49 13.93
#